data_b13715936ea81a774217ae32c86b4d6b
#
_entry.id   b13715936ea81a774217ae32c86b4d6b
#
_cell.length_a   1.000
_cell.length_b   1.000
_cell.length_c   1.000
_cell.angle_alpha   90.00
_cell.angle_beta   90.00
_cell.angle_gamma   90.00
#
_symmetry.space_group_name_H-M   'P 1'
#
loop_
_entity.id
_entity.type
_entity.pdbx_description
1 polymer ?
#
loop_
_entity_poly.entity_id
_entity_poly.type
_entity_poly.pdbx_seq_one_letter_code
_entity_poly.pdbx_strand_id
1 'polypeptide(L)'
;VTQCFLFCLTVSCTIAVLLLCFSDFAAAHILGNAGAAPSLRILALGLPFMSQCTCMKGYFLAVDESLSTSWSDAVEQVLTTFSAVVLFWYFAPQSIEAACFAAMIASTFGEAVSFLAGFLIYRRSLKRNTPKEKEQATGVLHGMFHIAVPCTLSSAARSLLSTAENLLIPRELGRYGLSRAASMSAYGLLQGMAMPMLYFPSSFLTSFASLLIPKTAREF
;
A
#
# COMPACT_ATOMS: atom_id res chain seq x y z
N VAL A 1 -9.79 -7.35 -18.09
CA VAL A 1 -8.51 -7.11 -17.40
C VAL A 1 -7.91 -5.77 -17.83
N THR A 2 -7.64 -5.51 -19.12
CA THR A 2 -7.02 -4.27 -19.63
C THR A 2 -7.78 -3.01 -19.20
N GLN A 3 -9.11 -3.04 -19.22
CA GLN A 3 -9.95 -1.92 -18.77
C GLN A 3 -9.75 -1.61 -17.28
N CYS A 4 -9.63 -2.65 -16.43
CA CYS A 4 -9.35 -2.48 -15.00
C CYS A 4 -7.98 -1.84 -14.77
N PHE A 5 -6.95 -2.30 -15.49
CA PHE A 5 -5.61 -1.71 -15.42
C PHE A 5 -5.60 -0.24 -15.82
N LEU A 6 -6.25 0.12 -16.92
CA LEU A 6 -6.35 1.50 -17.36
C LEU A 6 -7.13 2.37 -16.37
N PHE A 7 -8.23 1.87 -15.84
CA PHE A 7 -9.02 2.57 -14.83
C PHE A 7 -8.20 2.82 -13.55
N CYS A 8 -7.55 1.78 -13.01
CA CYS A 8 -6.69 1.92 -11.82
C CYS A 8 -5.54 2.89 -12.08
N LEU A 9 -4.94 2.85 -13.28
CA LEU A 9 -3.85 3.76 -13.66
C LEU A 9 -4.33 5.21 -13.71
N THR A 10 -5.46 5.48 -14.36
CA THR A 10 -5.99 6.85 -14.47
C THR A 10 -6.35 7.43 -13.11
N VAL A 11 -7.02 6.66 -12.26
CA VAL A 11 -7.38 7.09 -10.90
C VAL A 11 -6.14 7.33 -10.06
N SER A 12 -5.17 6.41 -10.05
CA SER A 12 -3.96 6.56 -9.25
C SER A 12 -3.07 7.72 -9.74
N CYS A 13 -2.95 7.93 -11.05
CA CYS A 13 -2.24 9.09 -11.59
C CYS A 13 -2.93 10.41 -11.22
N THR A 14 -4.26 10.46 -11.25
CA THR A 14 -5.01 11.67 -10.84
C THR A 14 -4.75 11.99 -9.37
N ILE A 15 -4.81 10.98 -8.49
CA ILE A 15 -4.53 11.16 -7.06
C ILE A 15 -3.06 11.55 -6.85
N ALA A 16 -2.13 10.94 -7.57
CA ALA A 16 -0.70 11.28 -7.50
C ALA A 16 -0.44 12.73 -7.88
N VAL A 17 -1.03 13.22 -8.97
CA VAL A 17 -0.92 14.63 -9.39
C VAL A 17 -1.52 15.56 -8.35
N LEU A 18 -2.71 15.25 -7.83
CA LEU A 18 -3.31 16.04 -6.75
C LEU A 18 -2.40 16.09 -5.52
N LEU A 19 -1.86 14.94 -5.09
CA LEU A 19 -0.96 14.90 -3.94
C LEU A 19 0.34 15.67 -4.20
N LEU A 20 0.90 15.64 -5.42
CA LEU A 20 2.06 16.44 -5.79
C LEU A 20 1.77 17.94 -5.71
N CYS A 21 0.62 18.38 -6.23
CA CYS A 21 0.21 19.78 -6.21
C CYS A 21 -0.04 20.30 -4.78
N PHE A 22 -0.64 19.45 -3.93
CA PHE A 22 -1.01 19.83 -2.56
C PHE A 22 0.00 19.36 -1.50
N SER A 23 1.16 18.82 -1.88
CA SER A 23 2.14 18.26 -0.94
C SER A 23 2.63 19.26 0.10
N ASP A 24 2.92 20.51 -0.31
CA ASP A 24 3.40 21.57 0.60
C ASP A 24 2.30 22.01 1.56
N PHE A 25 1.08 22.15 1.08
CA PHE A 25 -0.08 22.47 1.91
C PHE A 25 -0.37 21.36 2.93
N ALA A 26 -0.35 20.10 2.48
CA ALA A 26 -0.57 18.94 3.34
C ALA A 26 0.53 18.81 4.41
N ALA A 27 1.80 19.00 4.03
CA ALA A 27 2.92 18.96 4.96
C ALA A 27 2.81 20.05 6.04
N ALA A 28 2.50 21.28 5.65
CA ALA A 28 2.44 22.43 6.57
C ALA A 28 1.21 22.40 7.48
N HIS A 29 0.02 22.12 6.93
CA HIS A 29 -1.25 22.30 7.65
C HIS A 29 -1.80 20.98 8.25
N ILE A 30 -1.59 19.83 7.62
CA ILE A 30 -2.10 18.56 8.12
C ILE A 30 -1.07 17.89 9.03
N LEU A 31 0.18 17.76 8.56
CA LEU A 31 1.25 17.13 9.33
C LEU A 31 1.92 18.08 10.32
N GLY A 32 1.79 19.39 10.12
CA GLY A 32 2.43 20.42 10.96
C GLY A 32 3.96 20.41 10.87
N ASN A 33 4.52 19.81 9.80
CA ASN A 33 5.95 19.77 9.53
C ASN A 33 6.22 19.97 8.02
N ALA A 34 6.70 21.15 7.66
CA ALA A 34 7.03 21.48 6.27
C ALA A 34 8.16 20.60 5.69
N GLY A 35 9.04 20.06 6.54
CA GLY A 35 10.11 19.14 6.14
C GLY A 35 9.62 17.79 5.62
N ALA A 36 8.35 17.44 5.84
CA ALA A 36 7.73 16.21 5.31
C ALA A 36 7.32 16.32 3.83
N ALA A 37 7.31 17.51 3.23
CA ALA A 37 6.87 17.71 1.84
C ALA A 37 7.66 16.87 0.81
N PRO A 38 9.00 16.73 0.87
CA PRO A 38 9.74 15.86 -0.04
C PRO A 38 9.33 14.40 0.06
N SER A 39 9.06 13.91 1.28
CA SER A 39 8.60 12.53 1.52
C SER A 39 7.23 12.27 0.90
N LEU A 40 6.30 13.23 1.00
CA LEU A 40 4.97 13.16 0.37
C LEU A 40 5.06 13.15 -1.16
N ARG A 41 5.98 13.90 -1.74
CA ARG A 41 6.18 13.90 -3.20
C ARG A 41 6.69 12.56 -3.71
N ILE A 42 7.60 11.89 -2.97
CA ILE A 42 8.06 10.55 -3.33
C ILE A 42 6.94 9.54 -3.20
N LEU A 43 6.16 9.60 -2.11
CA LEU A 43 4.98 8.76 -1.93
C LEU A 43 4.01 8.91 -3.11
N ALA A 44 3.76 10.14 -3.56
CA ALA A 44 2.90 10.40 -4.72
C ALA A 44 3.38 9.71 -5.99
N LEU A 45 4.70 9.67 -6.22
CA LEU A 45 5.31 8.95 -7.35
C LEU A 45 5.16 7.42 -7.23
N GLY A 46 5.09 6.90 -6.00
CA GLY A 46 4.85 5.48 -5.74
C GLY A 46 3.41 5.01 -6.03
N LEU A 47 2.41 5.89 -5.89
CA LEU A 47 0.99 5.52 -6.00
C LEU A 47 0.62 4.77 -7.30
N PRO A 48 1.07 5.17 -8.49
CA PRO A 48 0.77 4.42 -9.73
C PRO A 48 1.33 3.00 -9.70
N PHE A 49 2.54 2.80 -9.17
CA PHE A 49 3.16 1.48 -9.07
C PHE A 49 2.39 0.58 -8.11
N MET A 50 2.07 1.08 -6.90
CA MET A 50 1.25 0.37 -5.90
C MET A 50 -0.10 -0.07 -6.48
N SER A 51 -0.78 0.84 -7.18
CA SER A 51 -2.08 0.57 -7.79
C SER A 51 -1.99 -0.55 -8.84
N GLN A 52 -0.98 -0.52 -9.69
CA GLN A 52 -0.78 -1.55 -10.71
C GLN A 52 -0.36 -2.90 -10.13
N CYS A 53 0.51 -2.91 -9.09
CA CYS A 53 0.85 -4.12 -8.35
C CYS A 53 -0.41 -4.78 -7.77
N THR A 54 -1.26 -4.01 -7.10
CA THR A 54 -2.52 -4.53 -6.51
C THR A 54 -3.46 -5.09 -7.58
N CYS A 55 -3.56 -4.44 -8.74
CA CYS A 55 -4.36 -4.93 -9.86
C CYS A 55 -3.83 -6.26 -10.41
N MET A 56 -2.51 -6.44 -10.52
CA MET A 56 -1.88 -7.71 -10.91
C MET A 56 -2.10 -8.80 -9.87
N LYS A 57 -1.98 -8.50 -8.57
CA LYS A 57 -2.27 -9.43 -7.48
C LYS A 57 -3.72 -9.91 -7.56
N GLY A 58 -4.67 -9.02 -7.83
CA GLY A 58 -6.07 -9.38 -8.08
C GLY A 58 -6.25 -10.32 -9.26
N TYR A 59 -5.53 -10.10 -10.37
CA TYR A 59 -5.54 -11.01 -11.52
C TYR A 59 -5.01 -12.40 -11.15
N PHE A 60 -3.85 -12.50 -10.50
CA PHE A 60 -3.27 -13.79 -10.10
C PHE A 60 -4.18 -14.56 -9.14
N LEU A 61 -4.86 -13.86 -8.25
CA LEU A 61 -5.84 -14.47 -7.34
C LEU A 61 -7.04 -15.03 -8.11
N ALA A 62 -7.54 -14.30 -9.12
CA ALA A 62 -8.65 -14.74 -9.96
C ALA A 62 -8.31 -15.95 -10.84
N VAL A 63 -7.06 -16.09 -11.28
CA VAL A 63 -6.57 -17.21 -12.10
C VAL A 63 -6.07 -18.39 -11.26
N ASP A 64 -6.15 -18.29 -9.92
CA ASP A 64 -5.66 -19.28 -8.95
C ASP A 64 -4.13 -19.49 -8.97
N GLU A 65 -3.40 -18.46 -9.40
CA GLU A 65 -1.95 -18.41 -9.35
C GLU A 65 -1.47 -17.72 -8.05
N SER A 66 -1.98 -18.15 -6.89
CA SER A 66 -1.67 -17.56 -5.57
C SER A 66 -0.18 -17.59 -5.22
N LEU A 67 0.56 -18.59 -5.72
CA LEU A 67 2.02 -18.65 -5.58
C LEU A 67 2.72 -17.46 -6.25
N SER A 68 2.22 -17.01 -7.41
CA SER A 68 2.77 -15.85 -8.10
C SER A 68 2.58 -14.56 -7.30
N THR A 69 1.46 -14.43 -6.60
CA THR A 69 1.20 -13.31 -5.68
C THR A 69 2.15 -13.33 -4.50
N SER A 70 2.30 -14.50 -3.85
CA SER A 70 3.17 -14.68 -2.69
C SER A 70 4.64 -14.41 -3.02
N TRP A 71 5.11 -14.84 -4.18
CA TRP A 71 6.47 -14.52 -4.65
C TRP A 71 6.66 -13.01 -4.90
N SER A 72 5.68 -12.35 -5.51
CA SER A 72 5.72 -10.90 -5.72
C SER A 72 5.80 -10.16 -4.40
N ASP A 73 4.99 -10.54 -3.41
CA ASP A 73 4.99 -9.95 -2.06
C ASP A 73 6.32 -10.20 -1.34
N ALA A 74 6.87 -11.40 -1.42
CA ALA A 74 8.16 -11.73 -0.80
C ALA A 74 9.31 -10.92 -1.40
N VAL A 75 9.37 -10.80 -2.72
CA VAL A 75 10.38 -10.01 -3.43
C VAL A 75 10.26 -8.53 -3.04
N GLU A 76 9.05 -7.98 -3.04
CA GLU A 76 8.77 -6.62 -2.62
C GLU A 76 9.26 -6.36 -1.20
N GLN A 77 8.89 -7.23 -0.25
CA GLN A 77 9.23 -7.08 1.15
C GLN A 77 10.75 -7.17 1.41
N VAL A 78 11.42 -8.11 0.77
CA VAL A 78 12.89 -8.26 0.88
C VAL A 78 13.60 -7.03 0.32
N LEU A 79 13.21 -6.57 -0.87
CA LEU A 79 13.83 -5.41 -1.51
C LEU A 79 13.55 -4.12 -0.74
N THR A 80 12.32 -3.92 -0.28
CA THR A 80 11.96 -2.74 0.52
C THR A 80 12.74 -2.73 1.84
N THR A 81 12.81 -3.87 2.53
CA THR A 81 13.55 -3.97 3.79
C THR A 81 15.05 -3.75 3.57
N PHE A 82 15.64 -4.39 2.56
CA PHE A 82 17.06 -4.24 2.26
C PHE A 82 17.40 -2.79 1.89
N SER A 83 16.64 -2.19 0.99
CA SER A 83 16.85 -0.79 0.59
C SER A 83 16.59 0.18 1.75
N ALA A 84 15.60 -0.09 2.61
CA ALA A 84 15.34 0.71 3.80
C ALA A 84 16.53 0.67 4.77
N VAL A 85 17.07 -0.50 5.06
CA VAL A 85 18.24 -0.64 5.95
C VAL A 85 19.45 0.10 5.39
N VAL A 86 19.76 -0.06 4.11
CA VAL A 86 20.90 0.60 3.45
C VAL A 86 20.74 2.12 3.46
N LEU A 87 19.59 2.62 3.05
CA LEU A 87 19.32 4.06 3.02
C LEU A 87 19.24 4.66 4.44
N PHE A 88 18.64 3.93 5.38
CA PHE A 88 18.58 4.38 6.76
C PHE A 88 19.96 4.49 7.39
N TRP A 89 20.84 3.53 7.15
CA TRP A 89 22.22 3.58 7.63
C TRP A 89 22.99 4.80 7.11
N TYR A 90 22.67 5.24 5.90
CA TYR A 90 23.31 6.41 5.28
C TYR A 90 22.69 7.74 5.72
N PHE A 91 21.35 7.82 5.82
CA PHE A 91 20.63 9.07 6.05
C PHE A 91 20.24 9.32 7.52
N ALA A 92 20.08 8.27 8.34
CA ALA A 92 19.65 8.41 9.74
C ALA A 92 20.55 9.32 10.61
N PRO A 93 21.88 9.36 10.42
CA PRO A 93 22.72 10.25 11.21
C PRO A 93 22.50 11.75 10.94
N GLN A 94 21.81 12.10 9.85
CA GLN A 94 21.67 13.50 9.41
C GLN A 94 20.49 14.20 10.08
N SER A 95 19.29 13.62 9.99
CA SER A 95 18.08 14.15 10.62
C SER A 95 16.91 13.14 10.57
N ILE A 96 15.88 13.34 11.41
CA ILE A 96 14.66 12.54 11.38
C ILE A 96 13.93 12.70 10.03
N GLU A 97 13.95 13.88 9.46
CA GLU A 97 13.33 14.16 8.15
C GLU A 97 14.03 13.42 7.02
N ALA A 98 15.37 13.36 7.06
CA ALA A 98 16.17 12.58 6.12
C ALA A 98 15.89 11.07 6.25
N ALA A 99 15.72 10.57 7.46
CA ALA A 99 15.34 9.18 7.71
C ALA A 99 13.94 8.85 7.14
N CYS A 100 12.95 9.73 7.33
CA CYS A 100 11.62 9.57 6.73
C CYS A 100 11.68 9.59 5.20
N PHE A 101 12.45 10.50 4.63
CA PHE A 101 12.66 10.61 3.20
C PHE A 101 13.30 9.34 2.62
N ALA A 102 14.31 8.80 3.30
CA ALA A 102 14.97 7.54 2.95
C ALA A 102 13.99 6.35 2.96
N ALA A 103 13.13 6.28 3.99
CA ALA A 103 12.10 5.24 4.09
C ALA A 103 11.10 5.30 2.92
N MET A 104 10.68 6.51 2.51
CA MET A 104 9.77 6.68 1.36
C MET A 104 10.44 6.30 0.04
N ILE A 105 11.71 6.63 -0.15
CA ILE A 105 12.49 6.17 -1.32
C ILE A 105 12.56 4.65 -1.36
N ALA A 106 12.90 4.02 -0.23
CA ALA A 106 13.01 2.56 -0.14
C ALA A 106 11.69 1.88 -0.49
N SER A 107 10.58 2.38 0.06
CA SER A 107 9.24 1.87 -0.24
C SER A 107 8.89 2.02 -1.72
N THR A 108 9.03 3.22 -2.28
CA THR A 108 8.74 3.49 -3.70
C THR A 108 9.62 2.66 -4.64
N PHE A 109 10.88 2.46 -4.30
CA PHE A 109 11.79 1.59 -5.05
C PHE A 109 11.34 0.13 -5.01
N GLY A 110 11.00 -0.38 -3.82
CA GLY A 110 10.46 -1.73 -3.64
C GLY A 110 9.20 -1.97 -4.48
N GLU A 111 8.26 -1.02 -4.46
CA GLU A 111 7.04 -1.04 -5.27
C GLU A 111 7.34 -1.05 -6.79
N ALA A 112 8.27 -0.22 -7.24
CA ALA A 112 8.65 -0.16 -8.65
C ALA A 112 9.27 -1.49 -9.13
N VAL A 113 10.12 -2.11 -8.33
CA VAL A 113 10.73 -3.41 -8.66
C VAL A 113 9.69 -4.52 -8.60
N SER A 114 8.81 -4.51 -7.59
CA SER A 114 7.69 -5.44 -7.48
C SER A 114 6.75 -5.33 -8.70
N PHE A 115 6.46 -4.11 -9.14
CA PHE A 115 5.70 -3.88 -10.37
C PHE A 115 6.36 -4.53 -11.59
N LEU A 116 7.67 -4.32 -11.78
CA LEU A 116 8.40 -4.92 -12.90
C LEU A 116 8.38 -6.46 -12.83
N ALA A 117 8.65 -7.03 -11.67
CA ALA A 117 8.60 -8.48 -11.45
C ALA A 117 7.20 -9.04 -11.71
N GLY A 118 6.18 -8.44 -11.11
CA GLY A 118 4.78 -8.80 -11.30
C GLY A 118 4.34 -8.69 -12.76
N PHE A 119 4.77 -7.63 -13.47
CA PHE A 119 4.47 -7.45 -14.88
C PHE A 119 5.09 -8.52 -15.79
N LEU A 120 6.31 -8.95 -15.49
CA LEU A 120 6.95 -10.04 -16.22
C LEU A 120 6.22 -11.37 -16.01
N ILE A 121 5.81 -11.67 -14.77
CA ILE A 121 5.02 -12.86 -14.44
C ILE A 121 3.65 -12.78 -15.12
N TYR A 122 2.98 -11.62 -15.04
CA TYR A 122 1.69 -11.38 -15.69
C TYR A 122 1.74 -11.62 -17.21
N ARG A 123 2.75 -11.11 -17.90
CA ARG A 123 2.92 -11.35 -19.34
C ARG A 123 3.12 -12.83 -19.66
N ARG A 124 3.80 -13.59 -18.80
CA ARG A 124 3.97 -15.05 -18.95
C ARG A 124 2.66 -15.79 -18.70
N SER A 125 1.94 -15.44 -17.63
CA SER A 125 0.65 -16.03 -17.30
C SER A 125 -0.38 -15.77 -18.38
N LEU A 126 -0.43 -14.55 -18.93
CA LEU A 126 -1.34 -14.18 -20.02
C LEU A 126 -1.12 -15.03 -21.29
N LYS A 127 0.14 -15.34 -21.61
CA LYS A 127 0.47 -16.22 -22.76
C LYS A 127 0.05 -17.67 -22.51
N ARG A 128 0.07 -18.13 -21.25
CA ARG A 128 -0.32 -19.51 -20.88
C ARG A 128 -1.83 -19.67 -20.82
N ASN A 129 -2.53 -18.65 -20.34
CA ASN A 129 -3.97 -18.66 -20.07
C ASN A 129 -4.75 -17.83 -21.12
N THR A 130 -4.40 -17.91 -22.41
CA THR A 130 -5.15 -17.22 -23.46
C THR A 130 -6.60 -17.73 -23.50
N PRO A 131 -7.61 -16.87 -23.27
CA PRO A 131 -9.01 -17.27 -23.38
C PRO A 131 -9.31 -17.71 -24.81
N LYS A 132 -9.92 -18.89 -24.97
CA LYS A 132 -10.32 -19.41 -26.29
C LYS A 132 -11.49 -18.64 -26.92
N GLU A 133 -12.19 -17.83 -26.17
CA GLU A 133 -13.29 -16.99 -26.65
C GLU A 133 -13.14 -15.57 -26.13
N LYS A 134 -13.26 -14.60 -27.04
CA LYS A 134 -13.47 -13.20 -26.72
C LYS A 134 -14.94 -13.02 -26.30
N GLU A 135 -15.28 -13.36 -25.07
CA GLU A 135 -16.55 -12.92 -24.52
C GLU A 135 -16.60 -11.39 -24.55
N GLN A 136 -17.58 -10.85 -25.26
CA GLN A 136 -17.82 -9.40 -25.28
C GLN A 136 -18.26 -8.99 -23.87
N ALA A 137 -17.33 -8.47 -23.11
CA ALA A 137 -17.54 -8.01 -21.74
C ALA A 137 -18.33 -6.68 -21.70
N THR A 138 -19.53 -6.67 -22.28
CA THR A 138 -20.52 -5.61 -22.13
C THR A 138 -21.09 -5.70 -20.71
N GLY A 139 -20.81 -4.69 -19.90
CA GLY A 139 -21.33 -4.59 -18.53
C GLY A 139 -20.36 -4.93 -17.39
N VAL A 140 -19.13 -5.40 -17.68
CA VAL A 140 -18.13 -5.71 -16.64
C VAL A 140 -17.81 -4.49 -15.77
N LEU A 141 -17.70 -3.31 -16.37
CA LEU A 141 -17.47 -2.08 -15.61
C LEU A 141 -18.60 -1.78 -14.63
N HIS A 142 -19.86 -1.97 -15.03
CA HIS A 142 -20.99 -1.73 -14.16
C HIS A 142 -21.00 -2.70 -12.97
N GLY A 143 -20.79 -4.00 -13.21
CA GLY A 143 -20.67 -5.00 -12.14
C GLY A 143 -19.50 -4.72 -11.21
N MET A 144 -18.36 -4.29 -11.77
CA MET A 144 -17.19 -3.91 -10.99
C MET A 144 -17.46 -2.70 -10.07
N PHE A 145 -18.15 -1.66 -10.57
CA PHE A 145 -18.52 -0.51 -9.73
C PHE A 145 -19.47 -0.88 -8.61
N HIS A 146 -20.43 -1.76 -8.86
CA HIS A 146 -21.41 -2.19 -7.85
C HIS A 146 -20.73 -2.88 -6.65
N ILE A 147 -19.62 -3.59 -6.87
CA ILE A 147 -18.85 -4.23 -5.82
C ILE A 147 -17.78 -3.28 -5.26
N ALA A 148 -17.10 -2.55 -6.13
CA ALA A 148 -15.98 -1.70 -5.73
C ALA A 148 -16.41 -0.52 -4.84
N VAL A 149 -17.57 0.10 -5.10
CA VAL A 149 -18.04 1.27 -4.34
C VAL A 149 -18.24 0.96 -2.85
N PRO A 150 -19.02 -0.08 -2.45
CA PRO A 150 -19.18 -0.39 -1.03
C PRO A 150 -17.87 -0.84 -0.36
N CYS A 151 -17.01 -1.58 -1.08
CA CYS A 151 -15.69 -1.97 -0.56
C CYS A 151 -14.79 -0.75 -0.35
N THR A 152 -14.79 0.20 -1.29
CA THR A 152 -14.02 1.44 -1.17
C THR A 152 -14.52 2.30 -0.02
N LEU A 153 -15.84 2.42 0.15
CA LEU A 153 -16.45 3.18 1.25
C LEU A 153 -16.08 2.58 2.62
N SER A 154 -16.13 1.26 2.73
CA SER A 154 -15.71 0.54 3.94
C SER A 154 -14.22 0.77 4.24
N SER A 155 -13.36 0.68 3.23
CA SER A 155 -11.91 0.94 3.36
C SER A 155 -11.63 2.40 3.71
N ALA A 156 -12.35 3.34 3.12
CA ALA A 156 -12.25 4.76 3.45
C ALA A 156 -12.64 5.04 4.91
N ALA A 157 -13.74 4.45 5.40
CA ALA A 157 -14.16 4.58 6.78
C ALA A 157 -13.10 4.04 7.75
N ARG A 158 -12.50 2.88 7.45
CA ARG A 158 -11.41 2.30 8.23
C ARG A 158 -10.16 3.20 8.22
N SER A 159 -9.82 3.76 7.07
CA SER A 159 -8.67 4.66 6.92
C SER A 159 -8.86 5.96 7.71
N LEU A 160 -10.08 6.53 7.69
CA LEU A 160 -10.42 7.71 8.49
C LEU A 160 -10.31 7.42 10.00
N LEU A 161 -10.82 6.27 10.44
CA LEU A 161 -10.72 5.85 11.85
C LEU A 161 -9.26 5.68 12.28
N SER A 162 -8.45 4.98 11.50
CA SER A 162 -7.03 4.80 11.76
C SER A 162 -6.28 6.14 11.77
N THR A 163 -6.62 7.07 10.88
CA THR A 163 -6.04 8.42 10.88
C THR A 163 -6.41 9.18 12.14
N ALA A 164 -7.68 9.08 12.58
CA ALA A 164 -8.12 9.68 13.84
C ALA A 164 -7.36 9.10 15.04
N GLU A 165 -7.18 7.78 15.11
CA GLU A 165 -6.37 7.13 16.15
C GLU A 165 -4.93 7.64 16.16
N ASN A 166 -4.29 7.70 15.00
CA ASN A 166 -2.91 8.17 14.85
C ASN A 166 -2.71 9.63 15.28
N LEU A 167 -3.74 10.46 15.19
CA LEU A 167 -3.71 11.87 15.61
C LEU A 167 -4.11 12.07 17.07
N LEU A 168 -5.13 11.33 17.55
CA LEU A 168 -5.69 11.51 18.89
C LEU A 168 -4.81 10.91 19.97
N ILE A 169 -4.23 9.72 19.76
CA ILE A 169 -3.43 9.04 20.78
C ILE A 169 -2.22 9.88 21.22
N PRO A 170 -1.35 10.39 20.32
CA PRO A 170 -0.25 11.24 20.73
C PRO A 170 -0.68 12.56 21.39
N ARG A 171 -1.84 13.10 20.96
CA ARG A 171 -2.39 14.33 21.52
C ARG A 171 -2.87 14.12 22.97
N GLU A 172 -3.56 13.03 23.23
CA GLU A 172 -4.02 12.70 24.60
C GLU A 172 -2.82 12.36 25.51
N LEU A 173 -1.81 11.63 25.02
CA LEU A 173 -0.58 11.41 25.77
C LEU A 173 0.11 12.72 26.19
N GLY A 174 0.07 13.75 25.33
CA GLY A 174 0.56 15.09 25.65
C GLY A 174 -0.23 15.78 26.77
N ARG A 175 -1.53 15.52 26.90
CA ARG A 175 -2.37 16.07 27.99
C ARG A 175 -2.02 15.52 29.37
N TYR A 176 -1.46 14.33 29.44
CA TYR A 176 -0.97 13.71 30.68
C TYR A 176 0.42 14.18 31.11
N GLY A 177 0.93 15.27 30.54
CA GLY A 177 2.19 15.91 30.95
C GLY A 177 3.43 15.46 30.19
N LEU A 178 3.29 14.61 29.17
CA LEU A 178 4.39 14.29 28.28
C LEU A 178 4.65 15.43 27.27
N SER A 179 5.91 15.69 26.98
CA SER A 179 6.24 16.60 25.87
C SER A 179 5.75 16.02 24.53
N ARG A 180 5.50 16.87 23.55
CA ARG A 180 5.06 16.43 22.22
C ARG A 180 6.02 15.40 21.59
N ALA A 181 7.32 15.60 21.76
CA ALA A 181 8.34 14.67 21.29
C ALA A 181 8.27 13.32 22.00
N ALA A 182 8.11 13.31 23.34
CA ALA A 182 7.98 12.08 24.12
C ALA A 182 6.67 11.33 23.80
N SER A 183 5.56 12.03 23.58
CA SER A 183 4.28 11.42 23.18
C SER A 183 4.37 10.73 21.82
N MET A 184 5.01 11.40 20.84
CA MET A 184 5.22 10.83 19.50
C MET A 184 6.20 9.65 19.55
N SER A 185 7.25 9.71 20.37
CA SER A 185 8.20 8.61 20.54
C SER A 185 7.54 7.39 21.19
N ALA A 186 6.75 7.59 22.25
CA ALA A 186 6.00 6.52 22.91
C ALA A 186 4.99 5.86 21.97
N TYR A 187 4.27 6.66 21.19
CA TYR A 187 3.35 6.15 20.19
C TYR A 187 4.07 5.39 19.07
N GLY A 188 5.20 5.90 18.60
CA GLY A 188 6.04 5.23 17.59
C GLY A 188 6.55 3.88 18.09
N LEU A 189 6.94 3.77 19.35
CA LEU A 189 7.34 2.50 19.97
C LEU A 189 6.17 1.51 20.03
N LEU A 190 4.99 1.99 20.42
CA LEU A 190 3.77 1.17 20.47
C LEU A 190 3.41 0.63 19.08
N GLN A 191 3.31 1.51 18.08
CA GLN A 191 2.91 1.15 16.73
C GLN A 191 3.98 0.38 15.95
N GLY A 192 5.25 0.73 16.14
CA GLY A 192 6.36 0.14 15.38
C GLY A 192 6.91 -1.16 15.96
N MET A 193 6.75 -1.40 17.28
CA MET A 193 7.31 -2.58 17.94
C MET A 193 6.25 -3.43 18.62
N ALA A 194 5.41 -2.86 19.50
CA ALA A 194 4.49 -3.65 20.30
C ALA A 194 3.33 -4.21 19.45
N MET A 195 2.71 -3.39 18.61
CA MET A 195 1.57 -3.81 17.77
C MET A 195 1.91 -4.91 16.77
N PRO A 196 3.03 -4.85 16.01
CA PRO A 196 3.41 -5.95 15.13
C PRO A 196 3.62 -7.28 15.86
N MET A 197 4.17 -7.26 17.07
CA MET A 197 4.32 -8.47 17.88
C MET A 197 2.96 -9.04 18.32
N LEU A 198 2.01 -8.18 18.71
CA LEU A 198 0.67 -8.61 19.09
C LEU A 198 -0.14 -9.15 17.91
N TYR A 199 0.03 -8.56 16.72
CA TYR A 199 -0.67 -9.01 15.50
C TYR A 199 0.00 -10.18 14.79
N PHE A 200 1.21 -10.57 15.16
CA PHE A 200 1.93 -11.66 14.53
C PHE A 200 1.12 -12.98 14.47
N PRO A 201 0.45 -13.45 15.55
CA PRO A 201 -0.39 -14.64 15.46
C PRO A 201 -1.58 -14.49 14.51
N SER A 202 -2.16 -13.29 14.43
CA SER A 202 -3.31 -13.00 13.55
C SER A 202 -2.92 -13.03 12.08
N SER A 203 -1.65 -12.78 11.74
CA SER A 203 -1.18 -12.80 10.34
C SER A 203 -1.25 -14.22 9.75
N PHE A 204 -1.06 -15.26 10.54
CA PHE A 204 -1.27 -16.64 10.09
C PHE A 204 -2.74 -16.91 9.74
N LEU A 205 -3.66 -16.48 10.62
CA LEU A 205 -5.10 -16.66 10.38
C LEU A 205 -5.58 -15.93 9.13
N THR A 206 -5.12 -14.70 8.92
CA THR A 206 -5.47 -13.93 7.71
C THR A 206 -4.88 -14.54 6.45
N SER A 207 -3.67 -15.10 6.51
CA SER A 207 -3.05 -15.79 5.39
C SER A 207 -3.82 -17.06 5.00
N PHE A 208 -4.24 -17.87 5.99
CA PHE A 208 -5.09 -19.03 5.75
C PHE A 208 -6.44 -18.62 5.17
N ALA A 209 -7.08 -17.60 5.72
CA ALA A 209 -8.37 -17.11 5.22
C ALA A 209 -8.27 -16.67 3.75
N SER A 210 -7.22 -15.93 3.39
CA SER A 210 -7.02 -15.44 2.02
C SER A 210 -6.80 -16.58 1.00
N LEU A 211 -6.23 -17.69 1.42
CA LEU A 211 -6.06 -18.89 0.57
C LEU A 211 -7.35 -19.72 0.45
N LEU A 212 -8.20 -19.70 1.49
CA LEU A 212 -9.44 -20.49 1.50
C LEU A 212 -10.58 -19.79 0.74
N ILE A 213 -10.66 -18.46 0.79
CA ILE A 213 -11.73 -17.69 0.17
C ILE A 213 -11.94 -18.04 -1.32
N PRO A 214 -10.91 -18.03 -2.20
CA PRO A 214 -11.12 -18.34 -3.61
C PRO A 214 -11.47 -19.80 -3.85
N LYS A 215 -11.03 -20.72 -2.98
CA LYS A 215 -11.36 -22.16 -3.09
C LYS A 215 -12.82 -22.40 -2.73
N THR A 216 -13.28 -21.87 -1.61
CA THR A 216 -14.69 -22.01 -1.18
C THR A 216 -15.65 -21.31 -2.14
N ALA A 217 -15.29 -20.16 -2.70
CA ALA A 217 -16.13 -19.45 -3.68
C ALA A 217 -16.31 -20.21 -5.01
N ARG A 218 -15.49 -21.21 -5.30
CA ARG A 218 -15.62 -22.05 -6.49
C ARG A 218 -16.46 -23.31 -6.28
N GLU A 219 -16.61 -23.75 -5.04
CA GLU A 219 -17.36 -24.95 -4.69
C GLU A 219 -18.86 -24.67 -4.45
N PHE A 220 -19.21 -23.38 -4.30
CA PHE A 220 -20.59 -22.89 -4.21
C PHE A 220 -21.00 -22.14 -5.49
#